data_52caee2ed776104ff069e412b84b8428
#
_entry.id   52caee2ed776104ff069e412b84b8428
#
_cell.length_a   1.000
_cell.length_b   1.000
_cell.length_c   1.000
_cell.angle_alpha   90.00
_cell.angle_beta   90.00
_cell.angle_gamma   90.00
#
_symmetry.space_group_name_H-M   'P 1'
#
loop_
_entity.id
_entity.type
_entity.pdbx_description
1 polymer ?
#
loop_
_entity_poly.entity_id
_entity_poly.type
_entity_poly.pdbx_seq_one_letter_code
_entity_poly.pdbx_strand_id
1 'polypeptide(L)'
;MSELDPDIHQSTRLRILALLSGLGRADFNFVRTALQLTEGNISSHMARLEQVGYVKVIKGFNGKVTNTTYRLTTRGRASLNRYWETLDALRRSARREDSGGCS
;
A
#
# COMPACT_ATOMS: atom_id res chain seq x y z
N MET A 1 12.81 -2.61 19.13
CA MET A 1 11.61 -1.90 18.70
C MET A 1 11.35 -2.16 17.23
N SER A 2 10.10 -2.46 16.91
CA SER A 2 9.74 -2.73 15.52
C SER A 2 9.78 -1.44 14.70
N GLU A 3 10.43 -1.51 13.55
CA GLU A 3 10.46 -0.40 12.63
C GLU A 3 9.33 -0.54 11.62
N LEU A 4 8.81 0.58 11.16
CA LEU A 4 7.84 0.58 10.08
C LEU A 4 8.57 0.25 8.77
N ASP A 5 7.94 -0.60 7.96
CA ASP A 5 8.50 -1.01 6.69
C ASP A 5 8.69 0.24 5.81
N PRO A 6 9.92 0.57 5.40
CA PRO A 6 10.16 1.78 4.63
C PRO A 6 9.52 1.75 3.24
N ASP A 7 9.29 0.56 2.68
CA ASP A 7 8.63 0.46 1.39
C ASP A 7 7.13 0.72 1.48
N ILE A 8 6.55 0.51 2.66
CA ILE A 8 5.15 0.82 2.93
C ILE A 8 5.00 2.22 3.50
N HIS A 9 5.95 2.66 4.33
CA HIS A 9 5.88 3.90 5.09
C HIS A 9 6.09 5.16 4.24
N GLN A 10 5.81 5.10 2.98
CA GLN A 10 5.78 6.24 2.08
C GLN A 10 4.30 6.50 1.77
N SER A 11 3.85 7.74 1.93
CA SER A 11 2.42 8.04 1.93
C SER A 11 1.69 7.53 0.68
N THR A 12 2.27 7.71 -0.49
CA THR A 12 1.62 7.27 -1.73
C THR A 12 1.55 5.75 -1.81
N ARG A 13 2.65 5.06 -1.47
CA ARG A 13 2.66 3.60 -1.49
C ARG A 13 1.70 3.01 -0.47
N LEU A 14 1.60 3.64 0.71
CA LEU A 14 0.65 3.20 1.72
C LEU A 14 -0.79 3.33 1.21
N ARG A 15 -1.11 4.45 0.56
CA ARG A 15 -2.45 4.66 -0.01
C ARG A 15 -2.76 3.62 -1.09
N ILE A 16 -1.79 3.31 -1.94
CA ILE A 16 -1.95 2.29 -2.98
C ILE A 16 -2.23 0.93 -2.35
N LEU A 17 -1.42 0.53 -1.37
CA LEU A 17 -1.59 -0.78 -0.73
C LEU A 17 -2.89 -0.86 0.04
N ALA A 18 -3.29 0.21 0.71
CA ALA A 18 -4.58 0.25 1.42
C ALA A 18 -5.75 0.08 0.45
N LEU A 19 -5.69 0.76 -0.70
CA LEU A 19 -6.72 0.63 -1.73
C LEU A 19 -6.79 -0.81 -2.24
N LEU A 20 -5.64 -1.39 -2.57
CA LEU A 20 -5.58 -2.76 -3.07
C LEU A 20 -6.01 -3.79 -2.02
N SER A 21 -5.77 -3.51 -0.74
CA SER A 21 -6.20 -4.44 0.31
C SER A 21 -7.71 -4.52 0.41
N GLY A 22 -8.40 -3.43 0.11
CA GLY A 22 -9.85 -3.42 0.12
C GLY A 22 -10.45 -4.08 -1.12
N LEU A 23 -9.79 -3.94 -2.28
CA LEU A 23 -10.34 -4.39 -3.55
C LEU A 23 -9.75 -5.73 -4.02
N GLY A 24 -8.57 -6.10 -3.53
CA GLY A 24 -7.81 -7.23 -4.02
C GLY A 24 -6.99 -6.91 -5.24
N ARG A 25 -7.58 -6.23 -6.19
CA ARG A 25 -6.89 -5.77 -7.41
C ARG A 25 -7.58 -4.53 -7.96
N ALA A 26 -6.86 -3.78 -8.76
CA ALA A 26 -7.40 -2.61 -9.45
C ALA A 26 -6.57 -2.33 -10.69
N ASP A 27 -7.20 -1.79 -11.74
CA ASP A 27 -6.46 -1.43 -12.93
C ASP A 27 -5.83 -0.05 -12.77
N PHE A 28 -4.96 0.27 -13.73
CA PHE A 28 -4.21 1.52 -13.75
C PHE A 28 -5.13 2.75 -13.68
N ASN A 29 -6.17 2.76 -14.49
CA ASN A 29 -7.08 3.90 -14.56
C ASN A 29 -7.83 4.10 -13.24
N PHE A 30 -8.23 3.00 -12.62
CA PHE A 30 -8.92 3.08 -11.34
C PHE A 30 -8.02 3.66 -10.25
N VAL A 31 -6.79 3.16 -10.15
CA VAL A 31 -5.83 3.66 -9.17
C VAL A 31 -5.55 5.14 -9.39
N ARG A 32 -5.32 5.51 -10.65
CA ARG A 32 -5.04 6.89 -11.01
C ARG A 32 -6.17 7.83 -10.59
N THR A 33 -7.40 7.45 -10.90
CA THR A 33 -8.57 8.27 -10.60
C THR A 33 -8.87 8.31 -9.11
N ALA A 34 -8.86 7.14 -8.47
CA ALA A 34 -9.21 7.03 -7.06
C ALA A 34 -8.24 7.80 -6.16
N LEU A 35 -6.95 7.75 -6.48
CA LEU A 35 -5.92 8.37 -5.66
C LEU A 35 -5.41 9.69 -6.23
N GLN A 36 -5.90 10.08 -7.39
CA GLN A 36 -5.51 11.33 -8.07
C GLN A 36 -4.00 11.43 -8.26
N LEU A 37 -3.43 10.34 -8.79
CA LEU A 37 -2.00 10.26 -9.02
C LEU A 37 -1.68 10.49 -10.49
N THR A 38 -0.45 10.97 -10.75
CA THR A 38 0.05 11.05 -12.11
C THR A 38 0.51 9.68 -12.57
N GLU A 39 0.56 9.51 -13.89
CA GLU A 39 1.05 8.27 -14.49
C GLU A 39 2.47 7.95 -14.01
N GLY A 40 3.36 8.95 -13.98
CA GLY A 40 4.72 8.77 -13.51
C GLY A 40 4.80 8.32 -12.06
N ASN A 41 3.96 8.89 -11.20
CA ASN A 41 3.93 8.51 -9.80
C ASN A 41 3.47 7.05 -9.62
N ILE A 42 2.43 6.65 -10.35
CA ILE A 42 1.94 5.27 -10.28
C ILE A 42 3.03 4.31 -10.74
N SER A 43 3.63 4.59 -11.89
CA SER A 43 4.66 3.72 -12.46
C SER A 43 5.84 3.56 -11.52
N SER A 44 6.31 4.66 -10.96
CA SER A 44 7.46 4.66 -10.05
C SER A 44 7.16 3.85 -8.78
N HIS A 45 6.04 4.11 -8.14
CA HIS A 45 5.72 3.43 -6.89
C HIS A 45 5.35 1.97 -7.11
N MET A 46 4.65 1.65 -8.19
CA MET A 46 4.30 0.27 -8.50
C MET A 46 5.54 -0.56 -8.85
N ALA A 47 6.51 0.04 -9.54
CA ALA A 47 7.77 -0.66 -9.84
C ALA A 47 8.48 -1.04 -8.54
N ARG A 48 8.50 -0.15 -7.57
CA ARG A 48 9.11 -0.45 -6.27
C ARG A 48 8.34 -1.53 -5.52
N LEU A 49 7.01 -1.44 -5.51
CA LEU A 49 6.18 -2.42 -4.83
C LEU A 49 6.27 -3.80 -5.49
N GLU A 50 6.40 -3.84 -6.81
CA GLU A 50 6.61 -5.09 -7.51
C GLU A 50 7.98 -5.68 -7.18
N GLN A 51 8.99 -4.83 -7.12
CA GLN A 51 10.37 -5.26 -6.82
C GLN A 51 10.46 -5.93 -5.45
N VAL A 52 9.78 -5.39 -4.45
CA VAL A 52 9.80 -5.98 -3.11
C VAL A 52 8.78 -7.11 -2.94
N GLY A 53 7.99 -7.38 -3.97
CA GLY A 53 7.07 -8.51 -3.96
C GLY A 53 5.71 -8.25 -3.31
N TYR A 54 5.34 -7.00 -3.12
CA TYR A 54 4.06 -6.66 -2.48
C TYR A 54 2.91 -6.54 -3.46
N VAL A 55 3.22 -6.27 -4.72
CA VAL A 55 2.22 -6.10 -5.77
C VAL A 55 2.65 -6.91 -6.98
N LYS A 56 1.68 -7.52 -7.65
CA LYS A 56 1.89 -8.18 -8.93
C LYS A 56 1.29 -7.30 -10.02
N VAL A 57 2.08 -7.04 -11.04
CA VAL A 57 1.64 -6.25 -12.20
C VAL A 57 1.25 -7.22 -13.31
N ILE A 58 0.00 -7.13 -13.75
CA ILE A 58 -0.54 -8.00 -14.78
C ILE A 58 -0.87 -7.16 -15.99
N LYS A 59 -0.18 -7.41 -17.09
CA LYS A 59 -0.43 -6.70 -18.35
C LYS A 59 -1.27 -7.60 -19.25
N GLY A 60 -2.28 -6.99 -19.84
CA GLY A 60 -3.16 -7.73 -20.74
C GLY A 60 -3.72 -6.80 -21.80
N PHE A 61 -4.66 -7.33 -22.56
CA PHE A 61 -5.31 -6.58 -23.62
C PHE A 61 -6.82 -6.64 -23.43
N ASN A 62 -7.45 -5.50 -23.68
CA ASN A 62 -8.89 -5.41 -23.78
C ASN A 62 -9.18 -4.94 -25.20
N GLY A 63 -9.37 -5.92 -26.11
CA GLY A 63 -9.43 -5.62 -27.52
C GLY A 63 -8.05 -5.23 -28.03
N LYS A 64 -7.93 -4.01 -28.59
CA LYS A 64 -6.67 -3.49 -29.09
C LYS A 64 -5.93 -2.63 -28.05
N VAL A 65 -6.53 -2.42 -26.90
CA VAL A 65 -5.98 -1.53 -25.87
C VAL A 65 -5.26 -2.35 -24.82
N THR A 66 -4.03 -1.95 -24.49
CA THR A 66 -3.31 -2.58 -23.39
C THR A 66 -3.94 -2.15 -22.07
N ASN A 67 -4.00 -3.11 -21.16
CA ASN A 67 -4.55 -2.87 -19.82
C ASN A 67 -3.58 -3.38 -18.77
N THR A 68 -3.33 -2.59 -17.76
CA THR A 68 -2.46 -2.96 -16.64
C THR A 68 -3.30 -3.06 -15.37
N THR A 69 -3.20 -4.21 -14.71
CA THR A 69 -3.91 -4.48 -13.46
C THR A 69 -2.88 -4.75 -12.38
N TYR A 70 -3.12 -4.22 -11.20
CA TYR A 70 -2.27 -4.44 -10.03
C TYR A 70 -3.01 -5.28 -9.01
N ARG A 71 -2.33 -6.27 -8.47
CA ARG A 71 -2.91 -7.16 -7.47
C ARG A 71 -2.02 -7.19 -6.23
N LEU A 72 -2.64 -7.09 -5.06
CA LEU A 72 -1.91 -7.25 -3.81
C LEU A 72 -1.53 -8.72 -3.64
N THR A 73 -0.24 -8.98 -3.41
CA THR A 73 0.22 -10.35 -3.18
C THR A 73 -0.04 -10.77 -1.73
N THR A 74 0.06 -12.07 -1.47
CA THR A 74 -0.02 -12.58 -0.10
C THR A 74 1.05 -11.93 0.77
N ARG A 75 2.26 -11.78 0.23
CA ARG A 75 3.35 -11.11 0.93
C ARG A 75 3.02 -9.65 1.22
N GLY A 76 2.44 -8.95 0.22
CA GLY A 76 2.05 -7.55 0.40
C GLY A 76 0.98 -7.41 1.47
N ARG A 77 -0.01 -8.29 1.45
CA ARG A 77 -1.08 -8.25 2.45
C ARG A 77 -0.54 -8.53 3.85
N ALA A 78 0.33 -9.52 4.00
CA ALA A 78 0.93 -9.83 5.29
C ALA A 78 1.77 -8.67 5.81
N SER A 79 2.56 -8.05 4.91
CA SER A 79 3.41 -6.92 5.30
C SER A 79 2.59 -5.69 5.66
N LEU A 80 1.50 -5.44 4.93
CA LEU A 80 0.60 -4.33 5.24
C LEU A 80 -0.09 -4.53 6.59
N ASN A 81 -0.54 -5.75 6.87
CA ASN A 81 -1.16 -6.07 8.16
C ASN A 81 -0.17 -5.85 9.30
N ARG A 82 1.07 -6.26 9.11
CA ARG A 82 2.13 -6.05 10.10
C ARG A 82 2.40 -4.55 10.30
N TYR A 83 2.35 -3.78 9.23
CA TYR A 83 2.50 -2.34 9.30
C TYR A 83 1.40 -1.72 10.17
N TRP A 84 0.14 -2.11 9.94
CA TRP A 84 -0.98 -1.62 10.74
C TRP A 84 -0.84 -2.01 12.20
N GLU A 85 -0.42 -3.24 12.47
CA GLU A 85 -0.21 -3.70 13.84
C GLU A 85 0.87 -2.90 14.54
N THR A 86 1.95 -2.59 13.84
CA THR A 86 3.05 -1.78 14.39
C THR A 86 2.57 -0.36 14.71
N LEU A 87 1.84 0.27 13.79
CA LEU A 87 1.28 1.59 14.03
C LEU A 87 0.32 1.58 15.21
N ASP A 88 -0.53 0.58 15.27
CA ASP A 88 -1.52 0.47 16.34
C ASP A 88 -0.84 0.28 17.69
N ALA A 89 0.21 -0.51 17.74
CA ALA A 89 1.00 -0.70 18.95
C ALA A 89 1.66 0.60 19.39
N LEU A 90 2.21 1.37 18.45
CA LEU A 90 2.79 2.67 18.76
C LEU A 90 1.74 3.63 19.27
N ARG A 91 0.58 3.64 18.67
CA ARG A 91 -0.51 4.51 19.09
C ARG A 91 -0.98 4.16 20.50
N ARG A 92 -1.13 2.88 20.79
CA ARG A 92 -1.52 2.43 22.14
C ARG A 92 -0.47 2.79 23.16
N SER A 93 0.79 2.64 22.82
CA SER A 93 1.90 2.99 23.69
C SER A 93 1.90 4.47 24.04
N ALA A 94 1.74 5.32 23.04
CA ALA A 94 1.68 6.77 23.23
C ALA A 94 0.47 7.17 24.08
N ARG A 95 -0.68 6.56 23.82
CA ARG A 95 -1.91 6.83 24.56
C ARG A 95 -1.76 6.42 26.02
N ARG A 96 -1.09 5.29 26.27
CA ARG A 96 -0.85 4.82 27.63
C ARG A 96 0.02 5.79 28.41
N GLU A 97 1.06 6.31 27.78
CA GLU A 97 1.93 7.31 28.40
C GLU A 97 1.17 8.57 28.71
N ASP A 98 0.33 9.03 27.79
CA ASP A 98 -0.51 10.19 27.99
C ASP A 98 -1.44 9.99 29.18
N SER A 99 -2.09 8.84 29.25
CA SER A 99 -2.99 8.54 30.36
C SER A 99 -2.25 8.51 31.68
N GLY A 100 -1.07 7.93 31.70
CA GLY A 100 -0.24 7.91 32.89
C GLY A 100 0.21 9.30 33.30
N GLY A 101 0.55 10.13 32.33
CA GLY A 101 0.97 11.50 32.61
C GLY A 101 -0.16 12.39 33.04
N CYS A 102 -1.37 12.14 32.58
CA CYS A 102 -2.52 12.97 32.90
C CYS A 102 -3.22 12.56 34.18
N SER A 103 -3.03 11.37 34.61
CA SER A 103 -3.63 10.90 35.86
C SER A 103 -2.78 11.22 37.07
#